data_03a77af51229c17b5bf3ce92a0671ed0
#
_entry.id   03a77af51229c17b5bf3ce92a0671ed0
#
_cell.length_a   1.000
_cell.length_b   1.000
_cell.length_c   1.000
_cell.angle_alpha   90.00
_cell.angle_beta   90.00
_cell.angle_gamma   90.00
#
_symmetry.space_group_name_H-M   'P 1'
#
loop_
_entity.id
_entity.type
_entity.pdbx_description
1 polymer ?
#
loop_
_entity_poly.entity_id
_entity_poly.type
_entity_poly.pdbx_seq_one_letter_code
_entity_poly.pdbx_strand_id
1 'polypeptide(L)'
;SLFARFLVLRRQRCDDCRTRFSFVRKWASRAPFTKRVTKRRRLLIFKTNFRPMAIPSKNKSSRANEWLPPIEAFQKTKHSVIEGEHPATLAEEVFLKQVTLDFGRSSGPGGQHRNRKATSCTATHIPSDISGEATERRRQSENRKMAVSRLRRTLATLLRCKLNLASYTPSELWESRRQGDQFPINSKHGDYPAVLSEALDVLFASKFDMAKAANALQISKSQIKKLISGDNPAFTWVNDQRKERDLHPLRP
;
A
#
# COMPACT_ATOMS: atom_id res chain seq x y z
N SER A 1 31.53 -49.34 10.65
CA SER A 1 30.41 -50.21 10.97
C SER A 1 29.17 -49.42 11.35
N LEU A 2 28.13 -49.54 10.52
CA LEU A 2 26.74 -49.86 10.90
C LEU A 2 25.97 -48.67 11.54
N PHE A 3 24.81 -48.21 11.16
CA PHE A 3 23.68 -48.74 10.37
C PHE A 3 22.75 -47.57 10.00
N ALA A 4 22.28 -47.57 8.80
CA ALA A 4 21.15 -46.78 8.31
C ALA A 4 19.87 -47.10 9.11
N ARG A 5 19.02 -46.10 9.37
CA ARG A 5 17.58 -46.31 9.56
C ARG A 5 16.81 -45.23 8.82
N PHE A 6 16.29 -45.64 7.70
CA PHE A 6 15.16 -45.07 6.99
C PHE A 6 13.94 -44.97 7.92
N LEU A 7 13.31 -43.85 7.96
CA LEU A 7 11.94 -43.70 8.42
C LEU A 7 11.10 -43.02 7.35
N VAL A 8 10.40 -43.92 6.64
CA VAL A 8 9.34 -43.62 5.71
C VAL A 8 8.13 -43.17 6.51
N LEU A 9 7.72 -41.94 6.37
CA LEU A 9 6.42 -41.45 6.85
C LEU A 9 5.43 -41.47 5.70
N ARG A 10 4.52 -42.43 5.80
CA ARG A 10 3.33 -42.64 4.99
C ARG A 10 2.47 -41.38 4.92
N ARG A 11 2.12 -40.99 3.69
CA ARG A 11 0.94 -40.22 3.38
C ARG A 11 -0.31 -40.96 3.87
N GLN A 12 -1.02 -40.40 4.81
CA GLN A 12 -2.43 -40.73 5.02
C GLN A 12 -3.29 -39.77 4.22
N ARG A 13 -4.00 -40.33 3.23
CA ARG A 13 -5.15 -39.68 2.58
C ARG A 13 -6.32 -39.77 3.56
N CYS A 14 -6.95 -38.66 3.85
CA CYS A 14 -8.30 -38.66 4.39
C CYS A 14 -9.28 -38.61 3.20
N ASP A 15 -9.79 -39.79 2.84
CA ASP A 15 -11.05 -39.92 2.14
C ASP A 15 -12.15 -39.87 3.21
N ASP A 16 -12.88 -38.77 3.29
CA ASP A 16 -14.28 -38.72 3.72
C ASP A 16 -14.75 -37.26 3.74
N CYS A 17 -15.55 -36.92 2.80
CA CYS A 17 -16.67 -36.01 2.90
C CYS A 17 -17.35 -35.83 1.54
N ARG A 18 -17.94 -36.94 1.05
CA ARG A 18 -19.07 -36.86 0.11
C ARG A 18 -20.35 -36.97 0.95
N THR A 19 -20.98 -35.86 1.20
CA THR A 19 -22.40 -35.85 1.52
C THR A 19 -23.10 -34.91 0.57
N ARG A 20 -23.86 -35.57 -0.32
CA ARG A 20 -24.92 -35.00 -1.13
C ARG A 20 -25.97 -34.39 -0.22
N PHE A 21 -26.30 -33.13 -0.43
CA PHE A 21 -27.61 -32.60 -0.06
C PHE A 21 -28.38 -32.26 -1.33
N SER A 22 -29.20 -33.23 -1.73
CA SER A 22 -30.37 -33.04 -2.56
C SER A 22 -31.52 -32.64 -1.64
N PHE A 23 -32.06 -31.44 -1.77
CA PHE A 23 -33.33 -31.10 -1.14
C PHE A 23 -34.23 -30.33 -2.13
N VAL A 24 -35.07 -31.09 -2.71
CA VAL A 24 -36.53 -31.04 -2.80
C VAL A 24 -37.13 -29.64 -2.99
N ARG A 25 -37.57 -29.42 -4.24
CA ARG A 25 -38.64 -28.50 -4.59
C ARG A 25 -39.97 -29.08 -4.11
N LYS A 26 -40.76 -28.34 -3.34
CA LYS A 26 -42.21 -28.52 -3.28
C LYS A 26 -42.93 -27.23 -2.87
N TRP A 27 -43.77 -26.77 -3.77
CA TRP A 27 -45.12 -26.26 -3.62
C TRP A 27 -45.36 -25.02 -2.75
N ALA A 28 -45.81 -23.96 -3.42
CA ALA A 28 -46.90 -23.14 -2.91
C ALA A 28 -47.85 -22.78 -4.06
N SER A 29 -49.00 -23.37 -3.99
CA SER A 29 -50.14 -23.17 -4.80
C SER A 29 -50.93 -21.91 -4.39
N ARG A 30 -51.38 -21.13 -5.38
CA ARG A 30 -52.64 -20.41 -5.53
C ARG A 30 -53.39 -20.04 -4.25
N ALA A 31 -53.67 -18.73 -4.12
CA ALA A 31 -54.88 -18.23 -3.47
C ALA A 31 -55.44 -17.04 -4.23
N PRO A 32 -56.77 -16.83 -4.15
CA PRO A 32 -57.52 -16.19 -5.21
C PRO A 32 -57.79 -14.69 -5.00
N PHE A 33 -58.05 -14.10 -6.11
CA PHE A 33 -58.57 -12.77 -6.34
C PHE A 33 -59.94 -12.56 -5.64
N THR A 34 -60.08 -11.56 -4.77
CA THR A 34 -61.40 -11.04 -4.34
C THR A 34 -61.46 -9.52 -4.47
N LYS A 35 -62.62 -9.15 -4.95
CA LYS A 35 -63.13 -7.92 -5.53
C LYS A 35 -63.17 -6.72 -4.55
N ARG A 36 -62.91 -5.55 -5.14
CA ARG A 36 -63.52 -4.22 -4.94
C ARG A 36 -64.46 -4.02 -3.72
N VAL A 37 -64.11 -3.04 -2.92
CA VAL A 37 -65.09 -2.14 -2.31
C VAL A 37 -64.56 -0.70 -2.37
N THR A 38 -65.24 0.11 -3.15
CA THR A 38 -65.11 1.56 -3.19
C THR A 38 -65.79 2.18 -1.98
N LYS A 39 -65.07 2.89 -1.14
CA LYS A 39 -65.66 3.87 -0.22
C LYS A 39 -64.93 5.18 -0.33
N ARG A 40 -65.54 6.14 -1.02
CA ARG A 40 -65.20 7.55 -0.98
C ARG A 40 -65.29 8.02 0.46
N ARG A 41 -64.18 8.40 1.07
CA ARG A 41 -64.16 9.29 2.24
C ARG A 41 -63.47 10.58 1.88
N ARG A 42 -64.23 11.68 2.01
CA ARG A 42 -63.76 13.05 1.93
C ARG A 42 -62.60 13.25 2.92
N LEU A 43 -61.45 13.54 2.43
CA LEU A 43 -60.32 13.99 3.25
C LEU A 43 -60.38 15.52 3.39
N LEU A 44 -60.65 15.94 4.61
CA LEU A 44 -60.45 17.32 5.05
C LEU A 44 -58.94 17.63 4.96
N ILE A 45 -58.62 18.60 4.11
CA ILE A 45 -57.26 19.10 3.93
C ILE A 45 -56.95 20.00 5.13
N PHE A 46 -56.29 19.45 6.12
CA PHE A 46 -55.55 20.26 7.10
C PHE A 46 -54.25 20.71 6.45
N LYS A 47 -54.20 21.98 6.08
CA LYS A 47 -52.92 22.68 5.72
C LYS A 47 -52.10 22.84 6.98
N THR A 48 -51.29 21.85 7.35
CA THR A 48 -50.21 22.03 8.27
C THR A 48 -49.01 22.56 7.49
N ASN A 49 -48.64 23.81 7.76
CA ASN A 49 -47.38 24.40 7.30
C ASN A 49 -46.22 23.63 7.93
N PHE A 50 -45.81 22.55 7.30
CA PHE A 50 -44.59 21.86 7.64
C PHE A 50 -43.44 22.63 6.97
N ARG A 51 -42.78 23.52 7.75
CA ARG A 51 -41.46 24.01 7.36
C ARG A 51 -40.55 22.79 7.35
N PRO A 52 -39.85 22.45 6.25
CA PRO A 52 -38.82 21.44 6.29
C PRO A 52 -37.71 21.94 7.19
N MET A 53 -37.49 21.30 8.32
CA MET A 53 -36.25 21.44 9.08
C MET A 53 -35.11 21.09 8.13
N ALA A 54 -34.23 22.07 7.89
CA ALA A 54 -32.99 21.85 7.19
C ALA A 54 -32.22 20.75 7.95
N ILE A 55 -32.05 19.60 7.29
CA ILE A 55 -31.14 18.55 7.76
C ILE A 55 -29.76 19.18 7.78
N PRO A 56 -29.10 19.30 8.93
CA PRO A 56 -27.73 19.79 8.95
C PRO A 56 -26.90 18.81 8.13
N SER A 57 -26.27 19.32 7.08
CA SER A 57 -25.29 18.57 6.31
C SER A 57 -24.26 18.02 7.28
N LYS A 58 -24.26 16.70 7.48
CA LYS A 58 -23.23 16.03 8.27
C LYS A 58 -21.91 16.21 7.55
N ASN A 59 -21.16 17.21 7.99
CA ASN A 59 -19.78 17.39 7.64
C ASN A 59 -19.02 16.19 8.19
N LYS A 60 -18.79 15.17 7.34
CA LYS A 60 -18.14 13.90 7.69
C LYS A 60 -16.62 14.00 7.78
N SER A 61 -16.05 15.18 7.90
CA SER A 61 -14.60 15.36 7.80
C SER A 61 -13.86 15.73 9.09
N SER A 62 -14.53 15.87 10.25
CA SER A 62 -13.85 16.49 11.39
C SER A 62 -13.48 15.58 12.58
N ARG A 63 -13.70 14.27 12.52
CA ARG A 63 -13.36 13.38 13.66
C ARG A 63 -12.31 12.29 13.41
N ALA A 64 -11.81 12.15 12.18
CA ALA A 64 -10.81 11.13 11.88
C ALA A 64 -9.35 11.60 12.06
N ASN A 65 -9.10 12.91 12.23
CA ASN A 65 -7.75 13.49 12.14
C ASN A 65 -7.23 14.11 13.44
N GLU A 66 -7.89 13.91 14.58
CA GLU A 66 -7.53 14.63 15.83
C GLU A 66 -6.21 14.14 16.47
N TRP A 67 -5.68 13.01 15.97
CA TRP A 67 -4.40 12.43 16.42
C TRP A 67 -3.28 12.48 15.36
N LEU A 68 -3.57 12.98 14.15
CA LEU A 68 -2.56 13.16 13.11
C LEU A 68 -1.85 14.52 13.30
N PRO A 69 -0.53 14.57 13.22
CA PRO A 69 0.18 15.84 13.20
C PRO A 69 -0.30 16.69 12.02
N PRO A 70 -0.37 18.02 12.16
CA PRO A 70 -0.87 18.91 11.12
C PRO A 70 -0.12 18.69 9.81
N ILE A 71 -0.85 18.57 8.71
CA ILE A 71 -0.33 18.35 7.34
C ILE A 71 0.72 19.40 6.96
N GLU A 72 0.64 20.59 7.54
CA GLU A 72 1.62 21.68 7.34
C GLU A 72 3.05 21.31 7.78
N ALA A 73 3.21 20.35 8.70
CA ALA A 73 4.52 19.86 9.10
C ALA A 73 5.20 19.02 8.00
N PHE A 74 4.41 18.42 7.09
CA PHE A 74 4.90 17.60 5.99
C PHE A 74 5.22 18.39 4.71
N GLN A 75 4.66 19.59 4.56
CA GLN A 75 4.82 20.37 3.32
C GLN A 75 6.11 21.19 3.24
N LYS A 76 6.82 21.42 4.36
CA LYS A 76 8.00 22.30 4.40
C LYS A 76 9.34 21.63 4.09
N THR A 77 9.42 20.32 4.11
CA THR A 77 10.64 19.60 3.74
C THR A 77 10.31 18.59 2.65
N LYS A 78 11.07 18.63 1.57
CA LYS A 78 10.96 17.70 0.43
C LYS A 78 11.03 16.21 0.88
N HIS A 79 11.47 15.96 2.12
CA HIS A 79 11.55 14.67 2.77
C HIS A 79 11.21 14.82 4.25
N SER A 80 10.22 14.07 4.70
CA SER A 80 9.81 14.06 6.11
C SER A 80 10.62 13.05 6.89
N VAL A 81 11.17 13.48 8.03
CA VAL A 81 11.84 12.58 8.97
C VAL A 81 10.81 12.05 9.94
N ILE A 82 10.69 10.73 10.04
CA ILE A 82 9.78 10.05 10.94
C ILE A 82 10.54 9.40 12.09
N GLU A 83 9.87 9.26 13.22
CA GLU A 83 10.35 8.47 14.36
C GLU A 83 9.63 7.11 14.35
N GLY A 84 10.40 6.03 14.52
CA GLY A 84 9.87 4.68 14.51
C GLY A 84 10.20 3.88 13.24
N GLU A 85 9.45 2.81 13.04
CA GLU A 85 9.65 1.87 11.94
C GLU A 85 9.17 2.48 10.61
N HIS A 86 9.96 2.27 9.55
CA HIS A 86 9.66 2.84 8.24
C HIS A 86 8.43 2.14 7.62
N PRO A 87 7.41 2.87 7.11
CA PRO A 87 6.19 2.25 6.55
C PRO A 87 6.45 1.26 5.41
N ALA A 88 7.51 1.44 4.63
CA ALA A 88 7.86 0.54 3.54
C ALA A 88 8.37 -0.84 4.01
N THR A 89 8.85 -0.96 5.27
CA THR A 89 9.32 -2.23 5.86
C THR A 89 8.21 -3.06 6.49
N LEU A 90 7.06 -2.45 6.79
CA LEU A 90 5.95 -3.12 7.43
C LEU A 90 5.41 -4.29 6.62
N ALA A 91 4.99 -5.36 7.31
CA ALA A 91 4.26 -6.47 6.71
C ALA A 91 3.01 -5.95 5.97
N GLU A 92 2.61 -6.63 4.89
CA GLU A 92 1.51 -6.16 4.03
C GLU A 92 0.20 -5.91 4.78
N GLU A 93 -0.13 -6.80 5.72
CA GLU A 93 -1.37 -6.69 6.51
C GLU A 93 -1.37 -5.46 7.43
N VAL A 94 -0.23 -5.16 8.07
CA VAL A 94 -0.07 -3.98 8.93
C VAL A 94 -0.06 -2.70 8.10
N PHE A 95 0.65 -2.72 6.99
CA PHE A 95 0.71 -1.59 6.06
C PHE A 95 -0.67 -1.23 5.50
N LEU A 96 -1.46 -2.22 5.08
CA LEU A 96 -2.81 -1.98 4.53
C LEU A 96 -3.78 -1.36 5.54
N LYS A 97 -3.56 -1.54 6.85
CA LYS A 97 -4.36 -0.85 7.88
C LYS A 97 -4.11 0.66 7.91
N GLN A 98 -2.95 1.10 7.44
CA GLN A 98 -2.56 2.51 7.35
C GLN A 98 -2.87 3.13 5.99
N VAL A 99 -3.52 2.38 5.08
CA VAL A 99 -3.76 2.81 3.70
C VAL A 99 -5.26 2.87 3.40
N THR A 100 -5.70 4.00 2.87
CA THR A 100 -7.04 4.14 2.27
C THR A 100 -6.95 3.81 0.79
N LEU A 101 -7.93 3.05 0.30
CA LEU A 101 -8.02 2.65 -1.10
C LEU A 101 -9.26 3.27 -1.74
N ASP A 102 -9.07 4.12 -2.74
CA ASP A 102 -10.12 4.74 -3.52
C ASP A 102 -10.16 4.16 -4.93
N PHE A 103 -11.36 3.82 -5.38
CA PHE A 103 -11.58 3.26 -6.70
C PHE A 103 -12.40 4.20 -7.55
N GLY A 104 -11.88 4.52 -8.73
CA GLY A 104 -12.49 5.47 -9.64
C GLY A 104 -12.56 4.99 -11.08
N ARG A 105 -13.21 5.79 -11.90
CA ARG A 105 -13.16 5.65 -13.36
C ARG A 105 -11.99 6.48 -13.87
N SER A 106 -11.13 5.89 -14.67
CA SER A 106 -10.06 6.65 -15.32
C SER A 106 -10.59 7.27 -16.62
N SER A 107 -10.41 8.58 -16.77
CA SER A 107 -10.61 9.28 -18.03
C SER A 107 -9.38 9.09 -18.94
N GLY A 108 -9.57 9.12 -20.26
CA GLY A 108 -8.49 9.09 -21.23
C GLY A 108 -8.77 8.19 -22.43
N PRO A 109 -7.84 8.13 -23.40
CA PRO A 109 -8.01 7.29 -24.59
C PRO A 109 -8.11 5.82 -24.17
N GLY A 110 -9.23 5.19 -24.49
CA GLY A 110 -9.53 3.80 -24.17
C GLY A 110 -10.92 3.38 -24.61
N GLY A 111 -11.17 2.08 -24.63
CA GLY A 111 -12.46 1.53 -25.07
C GLY A 111 -13.56 1.67 -24.00
N GLN A 112 -14.78 1.28 -24.38
CA GLN A 112 -15.99 1.36 -23.56
C GLN A 112 -15.84 0.75 -22.13
N HIS A 113 -15.05 -0.31 -21.98
CA HIS A 113 -14.81 -0.96 -20.70
C HIS A 113 -14.12 -0.04 -19.69
N ARG A 114 -13.09 0.72 -20.13
CA ARG A 114 -12.35 1.66 -19.29
C ARG A 114 -13.24 2.79 -18.76
N ASN A 115 -14.14 3.28 -19.61
CA ASN A 115 -15.00 4.40 -19.26
C ASN A 115 -16.20 3.99 -18.38
N ARG A 116 -16.62 2.72 -18.43
CA ARG A 116 -17.79 2.24 -17.67
C ARG A 116 -17.44 1.65 -16.32
N LYS A 117 -16.28 1.01 -16.17
CA LYS A 117 -15.89 0.33 -14.91
C LYS A 117 -14.90 1.16 -14.09
N ALA A 118 -15.14 1.25 -12.80
CA ALA A 118 -14.21 1.87 -11.84
C ALA A 118 -13.03 0.92 -11.58
N THR A 119 -12.04 0.92 -12.47
CA THR A 119 -10.87 0.03 -12.39
C THR A 119 -9.62 0.73 -11.90
N SER A 120 -9.58 2.08 -11.89
CA SER A 120 -8.46 2.81 -11.31
C SER A 120 -8.44 2.61 -9.79
N CYS A 121 -7.26 2.60 -9.22
CA CYS A 121 -7.07 2.51 -7.79
C CYS A 121 -6.04 3.56 -7.36
N THR A 122 -6.41 4.36 -6.37
CA THR A 122 -5.52 5.27 -5.65
C THR A 122 -5.36 4.74 -4.23
N ALA A 123 -4.12 4.47 -3.83
CA ALA A 123 -3.77 4.06 -2.48
C ALA A 123 -3.13 5.25 -1.77
N THR A 124 -3.68 5.69 -0.64
CA THR A 124 -3.18 6.84 0.13
C THR A 124 -2.78 6.38 1.53
N HIS A 125 -1.55 6.69 1.93
CA HIS A 125 -1.05 6.40 3.26
C HIS A 125 -1.54 7.48 4.24
N ILE A 126 -2.40 7.08 5.18
CA ILE A 126 -3.11 8.00 6.09
C ILE A 126 -2.17 8.92 6.87
N PRO A 127 -1.07 8.43 7.51
CA PRO A 127 -0.23 9.29 8.34
C PRO A 127 0.57 10.34 7.55
N SER A 128 0.94 10.06 6.30
CA SER A 128 1.79 10.96 5.49
C SER A 128 1.06 11.65 4.35
N ASP A 129 -0.19 11.29 4.08
CA ASP A 129 -0.99 11.77 2.93
C ASP A 129 -0.31 11.56 1.55
N ILE A 130 0.64 10.64 1.50
CA ILE A 130 1.32 10.26 0.26
C ILE A 130 0.47 9.23 -0.45
N SER A 131 0.30 9.38 -1.77
CA SER A 131 -0.52 8.49 -2.59
C SER A 131 0.26 7.82 -3.71
N GLY A 132 -0.26 6.65 -4.12
CA GLY A 132 0.18 5.93 -5.30
C GLY A 132 -1.02 5.51 -6.14
N GLU A 133 -0.98 5.77 -7.44
CA GLU A 133 -2.10 5.51 -8.35
C GLU A 133 -1.73 4.45 -9.39
N ALA A 134 -2.73 3.63 -9.79
CA ALA A 134 -2.61 2.69 -10.89
C ALA A 134 -3.92 2.58 -11.68
N THR A 135 -3.81 2.70 -13.01
CA THR A 135 -4.96 2.74 -13.94
C THR A 135 -4.77 1.86 -15.17
N GLU A 136 -3.62 1.18 -15.30
CA GLU A 136 -3.19 0.56 -16.55
C GLU A 136 -3.83 -0.80 -16.82
N ARG A 137 -4.23 -1.50 -15.76
CA ARG A 137 -4.75 -2.85 -15.87
C ARG A 137 -6.27 -2.87 -16.04
N ARG A 138 -6.78 -3.92 -16.70
CA ARG A 138 -8.23 -4.11 -16.86
C ARG A 138 -8.91 -4.54 -15.56
N ARG A 139 -8.18 -5.25 -14.69
CA ARG A 139 -8.72 -5.75 -13.41
C ARG A 139 -8.40 -4.78 -12.29
N GLN A 140 -9.42 -4.44 -11.52
CA GLN A 140 -9.30 -3.60 -10.33
C GLN A 140 -8.31 -4.18 -9.31
N SER A 141 -8.31 -5.51 -9.11
CA SER A 141 -7.40 -6.19 -8.20
C SER A 141 -5.92 -6.05 -8.59
N GLU A 142 -5.62 -6.01 -9.90
CA GLU A 142 -4.27 -5.79 -10.40
C GLU A 142 -3.83 -4.34 -10.19
N ASN A 143 -4.72 -3.38 -10.47
CA ASN A 143 -4.45 -1.96 -10.21
C ASN A 143 -4.26 -1.69 -8.71
N ARG A 144 -5.04 -2.34 -7.82
CA ARG A 144 -4.83 -2.26 -6.38
C ARG A 144 -3.41 -2.68 -5.99
N LYS A 145 -2.94 -3.84 -6.44
CA LYS A 145 -1.58 -4.32 -6.16
C LYS A 145 -0.52 -3.35 -6.68
N MET A 146 -0.72 -2.81 -7.87
CA MET A 146 0.19 -1.83 -8.46
C MET A 146 0.20 -0.50 -7.70
N ALA A 147 -0.96 0.01 -7.30
CA ALA A 147 -1.08 1.25 -6.53
C ALA A 147 -0.39 1.13 -5.17
N VAL A 148 -0.61 0.02 -4.45
CA VAL A 148 0.07 -0.28 -3.17
C VAL A 148 1.59 -0.39 -3.35
N SER A 149 2.05 -1.07 -4.40
CA SER A 149 3.49 -1.18 -4.69
C SER A 149 4.13 0.18 -5.01
N ARG A 150 3.45 1.03 -5.77
CA ARG A 150 3.89 2.40 -6.07
C ARG A 150 3.92 3.25 -4.81
N LEU A 151 2.87 3.17 -4.00
CA LEU A 151 2.82 3.87 -2.73
C LEU A 151 4.01 3.51 -1.84
N ARG A 152 4.31 2.22 -1.67
CA ARG A 152 5.48 1.76 -0.89
C ARG A 152 6.81 2.33 -1.41
N ARG A 153 6.99 2.41 -2.73
CA ARG A 153 8.19 3.01 -3.33
C ARG A 153 8.27 4.51 -3.06
N THR A 154 7.15 5.20 -3.24
CA THR A 154 7.09 6.65 -2.99
C THR A 154 7.39 6.96 -1.52
N LEU A 155 6.83 6.17 -0.59
CA LEU A 155 7.15 6.26 0.84
C LEU A 155 8.65 6.00 1.10
N ALA A 156 9.21 4.94 0.51
CA ALA A 156 10.64 4.62 0.63
C ALA A 156 11.54 5.75 0.14
N THR A 157 11.11 6.55 -0.83
CA THR A 157 11.88 7.68 -1.37
C THR A 157 11.68 8.95 -0.55
N LEU A 158 10.46 9.24 -0.10
CA LEU A 158 10.11 10.53 0.52
C LEU A 158 10.28 10.55 2.05
N LEU A 159 10.13 9.43 2.72
CA LEU A 159 10.25 9.35 4.18
C LEU A 159 11.65 8.88 4.59
N ARG A 160 12.17 9.44 5.68
CA ARG A 160 13.46 9.09 6.27
C ARG A 160 13.31 8.73 7.75
N CYS A 161 13.97 7.67 8.20
CA CYS A 161 14.09 7.37 9.62
C CYS A 161 15.39 7.96 10.17
N LYS A 162 15.33 8.44 11.43
CA LYS A 162 16.54 8.84 12.14
C LYS A 162 17.32 7.58 12.50
N LEU A 163 18.52 7.43 11.94
CA LEU A 163 19.44 6.35 12.28
C LEU A 163 20.70 6.90 12.95
N ASN A 164 21.16 6.18 13.96
CA ASN A 164 22.50 6.41 14.52
C ASN A 164 23.48 5.39 13.90
N LEU A 165 24.37 5.86 13.04
CA LEU A 165 25.35 5.01 12.35
C LEU A 165 26.27 4.23 13.29
N ALA A 166 26.53 4.75 14.50
CA ALA A 166 27.41 4.07 15.46
C ALA A 166 26.78 2.80 16.05
N SER A 167 25.45 2.76 16.14
CA SER A 167 24.70 1.61 16.67
C SER A 167 23.87 0.89 15.60
N TYR A 168 24.07 1.27 14.34
CA TYR A 168 23.29 0.66 13.24
C TYR A 168 23.76 -0.77 12.95
N THR A 169 22.81 -1.68 12.87
CA THR A 169 22.99 -3.03 12.34
C THR A 169 22.00 -3.23 11.19
N PRO A 170 22.45 -3.84 10.07
CA PRO A 170 21.54 -4.16 8.96
C PRO A 170 20.37 -5.02 9.40
N SER A 171 19.21 -4.82 8.79
CA SER A 171 18.00 -5.59 9.09
C SER A 171 18.15 -7.06 8.67
N GLU A 172 17.34 -7.96 9.26
CA GLU A 172 17.31 -9.38 8.87
C GLU A 172 16.96 -9.53 7.38
N LEU A 173 16.08 -8.68 6.87
CA LEU A 173 15.73 -8.65 5.45
C LEU A 173 16.95 -8.29 4.60
N TRP A 174 17.73 -7.29 5.02
CA TRP A 174 18.97 -6.90 4.35
C TRP A 174 19.96 -8.05 4.31
N GLU A 175 20.24 -8.67 5.46
CA GLU A 175 21.18 -9.78 5.57
C GLU A 175 20.73 -11.01 4.74
N SER A 176 19.46 -11.30 4.69
CA SER A 176 18.92 -12.41 3.88
C SER A 176 19.12 -12.23 2.38
N ARG A 177 19.26 -10.97 1.92
CA ARG A 177 19.44 -10.63 0.50
C ARG A 177 20.88 -10.37 0.13
N ARG A 178 21.74 -10.11 1.10
CA ARG A 178 23.16 -9.86 0.88
C ARG A 178 23.90 -11.16 0.52
N GLN A 179 24.79 -11.08 -0.45
CA GLN A 179 25.69 -12.16 -0.85
C GLN A 179 27.13 -11.64 -0.86
N GLY A 180 27.80 -11.74 0.30
CA GLY A 180 29.10 -11.10 0.49
C GLY A 180 29.01 -9.58 0.26
N ASP A 181 29.81 -9.04 -0.64
CA ASP A 181 29.81 -7.62 -1.01
C ASP A 181 28.74 -7.24 -2.04
N GLN A 182 27.97 -8.22 -2.51
CA GLN A 182 26.95 -8.04 -3.55
C GLN A 182 25.55 -7.98 -2.95
N PHE A 183 24.68 -7.27 -3.66
CA PHE A 183 23.27 -7.15 -3.30
C PHE A 183 22.37 -7.38 -4.52
N PRO A 184 22.13 -8.65 -4.91
CA PRO A 184 21.35 -8.98 -6.10
C PRO A 184 19.86 -8.83 -5.84
N ILE A 185 19.31 -7.65 -6.04
CA ILE A 185 17.85 -7.41 -5.98
C ILE A 185 17.36 -6.74 -7.25
N ASN A 186 16.21 -7.18 -7.73
CA ASN A 186 15.52 -6.56 -8.85
C ASN A 186 14.58 -5.45 -8.34
N SER A 187 14.55 -4.31 -9.01
CA SER A 187 13.65 -3.20 -8.69
C SER A 187 12.15 -3.56 -8.73
N LYS A 188 11.79 -4.69 -9.37
CA LYS A 188 10.40 -5.20 -9.40
C LYS A 188 10.08 -6.15 -8.24
N HIS A 189 11.05 -6.50 -7.41
CA HIS A 189 10.83 -7.38 -6.27
C HIS A 189 9.96 -6.71 -5.20
N GLY A 190 9.14 -7.50 -4.49
CA GLY A 190 8.26 -6.99 -3.43
C GLY A 190 9.00 -6.30 -2.28
N ASP A 191 10.18 -6.82 -1.91
CA ASP A 191 11.00 -6.31 -0.82
C ASP A 191 11.85 -5.09 -1.23
N TYR A 192 11.89 -4.76 -2.52
CA TYR A 192 12.71 -3.67 -3.01
C TYR A 192 12.43 -2.32 -2.31
N PRO A 193 11.19 -1.90 -2.05
CA PRO A 193 10.92 -0.65 -1.34
C PRO A 193 11.48 -0.64 0.10
N ALA A 194 11.41 -1.77 0.81
CA ALA A 194 11.93 -1.89 2.17
C ALA A 194 13.47 -1.76 2.20
N VAL A 195 14.15 -2.48 1.32
CA VAL A 195 15.60 -2.41 1.19
C VAL A 195 16.07 -1.04 0.69
N LEU A 196 15.34 -0.43 -0.24
CA LEU A 196 15.62 0.91 -0.74
C LEU A 196 15.52 1.95 0.39
N SER A 197 14.46 1.87 1.24
CA SER A 197 14.30 2.79 2.37
C SER A 197 15.47 2.68 3.34
N GLU A 198 15.88 1.47 3.71
CA GLU A 198 17.02 1.23 4.60
C GLU A 198 18.33 1.81 4.03
N ALA A 199 18.61 1.57 2.75
CA ALA A 199 19.79 2.13 2.08
C ALA A 199 19.77 3.67 2.06
N LEU A 200 18.62 4.27 1.80
CA LEU A 200 18.47 5.72 1.77
C LEU A 200 18.56 6.35 3.18
N ASP A 201 18.07 5.66 4.21
CA ASP A 201 18.19 6.10 5.60
C ASP A 201 19.63 6.08 6.08
N VAL A 202 20.40 5.04 5.73
CA VAL A 202 21.85 4.96 6.02
C VAL A 202 22.62 6.02 5.23
N LEU A 203 22.27 6.27 3.96
CA LEU A 203 22.86 7.37 3.18
C LEU A 203 22.57 8.73 3.80
N PHE A 204 21.35 8.96 4.24
CA PHE A 204 20.96 10.19 4.92
C PHE A 204 21.75 10.38 6.22
N ALA A 205 21.87 9.35 7.06
CA ALA A 205 22.63 9.36 8.30
C ALA A 205 24.15 9.56 8.06
N SER A 206 24.69 9.01 6.96
CA SER A 206 26.10 9.20 6.54
C SER A 206 26.37 10.54 5.85
N LYS A 207 25.39 11.45 5.77
CA LYS A 207 25.47 12.72 5.01
C LYS A 207 25.82 12.50 3.53
N PHE A 208 25.32 11.43 2.94
CA PHE A 208 25.53 11.00 1.55
C PHE A 208 26.99 10.65 1.20
N ASP A 209 27.80 10.31 2.22
CA ASP A 209 29.11 9.72 2.01
C ASP A 209 28.96 8.23 1.67
N MET A 210 29.28 7.90 0.40
CA MET A 210 29.14 6.53 -0.11
C MET A 210 30.09 5.54 0.56
N ALA A 211 31.25 5.99 1.09
CA ALA A 211 32.19 5.10 1.77
C ALA A 211 31.65 4.68 3.14
N LYS A 212 31.15 5.65 3.91
CA LYS A 212 30.54 5.39 5.22
C LYS A 212 29.29 4.53 5.11
N ALA A 213 28.44 4.83 4.12
CA ALA A 213 27.25 4.03 3.86
C ALA A 213 27.59 2.59 3.44
N ALA A 214 28.60 2.39 2.58
CA ALA A 214 29.05 1.08 2.14
C ALA A 214 29.55 0.22 3.31
N ASN A 215 30.33 0.82 4.21
CA ASN A 215 30.82 0.16 5.41
C ASN A 215 29.67 -0.23 6.36
N ALA A 216 28.70 0.67 6.59
CA ALA A 216 27.55 0.40 7.45
C ALA A 216 26.64 -0.71 6.89
N LEU A 217 26.38 -0.69 5.59
CA LEU A 217 25.55 -1.68 4.88
C LEU A 217 26.29 -2.97 4.52
N GLN A 218 27.61 -3.00 4.72
CA GLN A 218 28.50 -4.14 4.41
C GLN A 218 28.39 -4.59 2.94
N ILE A 219 28.25 -3.65 2.01
CA ILE A 219 28.26 -3.90 0.56
C ILE A 219 29.13 -2.88 -0.18
N SER A 220 29.48 -3.15 -1.42
CA SER A 220 30.30 -2.23 -2.20
C SER A 220 29.54 -0.95 -2.59
N LYS A 221 30.27 0.16 -2.77
CA LYS A 221 29.72 1.44 -3.26
C LYS A 221 28.98 1.29 -4.58
N SER A 222 29.45 0.39 -5.45
CA SER A 222 28.84 0.09 -6.74
C SER A 222 27.48 -0.58 -6.57
N GLN A 223 27.32 -1.45 -5.57
CA GLN A 223 26.05 -2.11 -5.27
C GLN A 223 25.01 -1.14 -4.70
N ILE A 224 25.41 -0.23 -3.82
CA ILE A 224 24.52 0.85 -3.33
C ILE A 224 24.03 1.69 -4.52
N LYS A 225 24.96 2.10 -5.39
CA LYS A 225 24.61 2.87 -6.59
C LYS A 225 23.63 2.11 -7.49
N LYS A 226 23.87 0.81 -7.75
CA LYS A 226 23.01 -0.06 -8.55
C LYS A 226 21.62 -0.18 -7.91
N LEU A 227 21.55 -0.34 -6.59
CA LEU A 227 20.30 -0.42 -5.84
C LEU A 227 19.48 0.86 -6.04
N ILE A 228 20.08 2.04 -5.82
CA ILE A 228 19.39 3.33 -5.93
C ILE A 228 19.01 3.62 -7.37
N SER A 229 19.84 3.28 -8.37
CA SER A 229 19.56 3.51 -9.79
C SER A 229 18.38 2.69 -10.31
N GLY A 230 17.94 1.66 -9.58
CA GLY A 230 16.72 0.92 -9.87
C GLY A 230 15.41 1.72 -9.69
N ASP A 231 15.49 2.89 -9.03
CA ASP A 231 14.37 3.81 -8.82
C ASP A 231 14.80 5.25 -9.18
N ASN A 232 14.34 5.74 -10.33
CA ASN A 232 14.74 7.06 -10.84
C ASN A 232 14.44 8.21 -9.87
N PRO A 233 13.27 8.29 -9.19
CA PRO A 233 13.03 9.31 -8.19
C PRO A 233 14.03 9.31 -7.04
N ALA A 234 14.37 8.13 -6.52
CA ALA A 234 15.37 7.98 -5.46
C ALA A 234 16.77 8.40 -5.93
N PHE A 235 17.15 8.00 -7.14
CA PHE A 235 18.45 8.38 -7.72
C PHE A 235 18.58 9.89 -7.92
N THR A 236 17.54 10.53 -8.44
CA THR A 236 17.49 11.99 -8.61
C THR A 236 17.61 12.69 -7.26
N TRP A 237 16.83 12.26 -6.28
CA TRP A 237 16.88 12.83 -4.94
C TRP A 237 18.28 12.72 -4.29
N VAL A 238 18.90 11.55 -4.37
CA VAL A 238 20.26 11.36 -3.83
C VAL A 238 21.24 12.31 -4.50
N ASN A 239 21.15 12.51 -5.81
CA ASN A 239 22.02 13.44 -6.53
C ASN A 239 21.75 14.91 -6.16
N ASP A 240 20.51 15.30 -5.98
CA ASP A 240 20.13 16.64 -5.50
C ASP A 240 20.73 16.88 -4.09
N GLN A 241 20.59 15.91 -3.21
CA GLN A 241 21.15 15.99 -1.86
C GLN A 241 22.68 16.01 -1.83
N ARG A 242 23.33 15.31 -2.76
CA ARG A 242 24.78 15.36 -2.91
C ARG A 242 25.26 16.72 -3.44
N LYS A 243 24.52 17.29 -4.40
CA LYS A 243 24.78 18.62 -4.95
C LYS A 243 24.67 19.72 -3.90
N GLU A 244 23.64 19.65 -3.04
CA GLU A 244 23.46 20.59 -1.91
C GLU A 244 24.63 20.55 -0.90
N ARG A 245 25.44 19.49 -0.91
CA ARG A 245 26.60 19.27 -0.03
C ARG A 245 27.93 19.35 -0.75
N ASP A 246 27.95 19.91 -1.97
CA ASP A 246 29.15 20.02 -2.81
C ASP A 246 29.84 18.67 -3.11
N LEU A 247 29.06 17.56 -3.08
CA LEU A 247 29.55 16.23 -3.42
C LEU A 247 29.31 15.93 -4.92
N HIS A 248 30.24 15.21 -5.54
CA HIS A 248 30.08 14.81 -6.94
C HIS A 248 28.82 13.96 -7.14
N PRO A 249 27.99 14.23 -8.17
CA PRO A 249 26.81 13.44 -8.48
C PRO A 249 27.21 12.00 -8.85
N LEU A 250 26.31 11.07 -8.51
CA LEU A 250 26.46 9.67 -8.94
C LEU A 250 26.11 9.58 -10.43
N ARG A 251 26.93 8.87 -11.19
CA ARG A 251 26.61 8.54 -12.59
C ARG A 251 25.88 7.20 -12.61
N PRO A 252 24.87 7.02 -13.47
CA PRO A 252 24.10 5.77 -13.57
C PRO A 252 25.01 4.56 -13.87
#